data_2d35d54869b0f22459e5040492db067d
#
_entry.id   2d35d54869b0f22459e5040492db067d
#
_cell.length_a   1.000
_cell.length_b   1.000
_cell.length_c   1.000
_cell.angle_alpha   90.00
_cell.angle_beta   90.00
_cell.angle_gamma   90.00
#
_symmetry.space_group_name_H-M   'P 1'
#
loop_
_entity.id
_entity.type
_entity.pdbx_description
1 polymer ?
#
loop_
_entity_poly.entity_id
_entity_poly.type
_entity_poly.pdbx_seq_one_letter_code
_entity_poly.pdbx_strand_id
1 'polypeptide(L)'
;MVFTAKLEMKKIEIAALLKDSKRMIERLQRRGVVELQNIEDENLMKLNTAASISQFEKARSTAVSALTVLNRYCPKKSALKDLTFSRRAVEKHEFGKTAEKIDKYMNTAYRINALERKIGESLTDISKCKVRMDSLKPWLALDIPQNFGGTRSTACFIGTVRGFYTADTLNADFHDRAVFEVIHAEKDRTELAVFCHRTAADEVLKNLRENYDFTAVSDPTSVTPDEETKALAEKAAALNRQMEDCRKELQSFYRAREDLEFAADYFAIRKEKYEAIKKLGVTNKTFI
;
A
#
# COMPACT_ATOMS: atom_id res chain seq x y z
N MET A 1 -8.68 39.91 24.68
CA MET A 1 -10.00 40.39 24.20
C MET A 1 -10.02 40.20 22.68
N VAL A 2 -10.79 39.25 22.18
CA VAL A 2 -11.00 39.08 20.72
C VAL A 2 -12.10 40.07 20.34
N PHE A 3 -11.77 41.13 19.64
CA PHE A 3 -12.76 42.00 19.03
C PHE A 3 -13.48 41.28 17.88
N THR A 4 -14.67 40.80 18.12
CA THR A 4 -15.56 40.36 17.07
C THR A 4 -16.16 41.58 16.38
N ALA A 5 -15.55 42.02 15.28
CA ALA A 5 -16.15 43.03 14.43
C ALA A 5 -17.38 42.42 13.73
N LYS A 6 -18.57 42.98 13.94
CA LYS A 6 -19.77 42.68 13.17
C LYS A 6 -19.61 43.29 11.78
N LEU A 7 -19.48 42.44 10.75
CA LEU A 7 -19.54 42.88 9.36
C LEU A 7 -21.00 43.04 8.94
N GLU A 8 -21.36 44.21 8.40
CA GLU A 8 -22.65 44.43 7.78
C GLU A 8 -22.71 43.67 6.44
N MET A 9 -23.62 42.72 6.32
CA MET A 9 -23.82 41.93 5.11
C MET A 9 -25.11 42.36 4.40
N LYS A 10 -25.03 42.44 3.07
CA LYS A 10 -26.20 42.72 2.21
C LYS A 10 -26.50 41.52 1.32
N LYS A 11 -27.78 41.11 1.26
CA LYS A 11 -28.23 40.10 0.31
C LYS A 11 -28.34 40.75 -1.05
N ILE A 12 -27.68 40.14 -2.07
CA ILE A 12 -27.77 40.59 -3.45
C ILE A 12 -28.13 39.37 -4.31
N GLU A 13 -28.87 39.61 -5.38
CA GLU A 13 -29.21 38.61 -6.41
C GLU A 13 -28.51 39.00 -7.72
N ILE A 14 -27.87 38.05 -8.36
CA ILE A 14 -27.15 38.30 -9.61
C ILE A 14 -27.65 37.31 -10.66
N ALA A 15 -28.38 37.82 -11.65
CA ALA A 15 -28.78 37.04 -12.82
C ALA A 15 -27.87 37.37 -14.01
N ALA A 16 -27.35 36.35 -14.69
CA ALA A 16 -26.47 36.54 -15.84
C ALA A 16 -26.59 35.37 -16.82
N LEU A 17 -25.90 35.48 -17.96
CA LEU A 17 -25.88 34.42 -18.99
C LEU A 17 -25.09 33.20 -18.49
N LEU A 18 -25.61 32.02 -18.71
CA LEU A 18 -25.01 30.75 -18.26
C LEU A 18 -23.55 30.58 -18.77
N LYS A 19 -23.24 31.02 -19.98
CA LYS A 19 -21.86 30.99 -20.53
C LYS A 19 -20.85 31.79 -19.70
N ASP A 20 -21.29 32.81 -18.96
CA ASP A 20 -20.45 33.67 -18.15
C ASP A 20 -20.31 33.20 -16.70
N SER A 21 -21.05 32.15 -16.31
CA SER A 21 -21.10 31.65 -14.92
C SER A 21 -19.72 31.33 -14.35
N LYS A 22 -18.90 30.54 -15.06
CA LYS A 22 -17.56 30.16 -14.62
C LYS A 22 -16.65 31.37 -14.40
N ARG A 23 -16.72 32.36 -15.29
CA ARG A 23 -15.91 33.58 -15.23
C ARG A 23 -16.37 34.49 -14.07
N MET A 24 -17.68 34.58 -13.87
CA MET A 24 -18.23 35.38 -12.78
C MET A 24 -17.92 34.79 -11.42
N ILE A 25 -18.14 33.49 -11.21
CA ILE A 25 -17.79 32.80 -9.96
C ILE A 25 -16.29 32.97 -9.68
N GLU A 26 -15.43 32.83 -10.68
CA GLU A 26 -13.98 33.01 -10.50
C GLU A 26 -13.65 34.46 -10.06
N ARG A 27 -14.32 35.47 -10.56
CA ARG A 27 -14.15 36.86 -10.14
C ARG A 27 -14.62 37.09 -8.71
N LEU A 28 -15.76 36.52 -8.32
CA LEU A 28 -16.30 36.61 -6.97
C LEU A 28 -15.39 35.89 -5.96
N GLN A 29 -14.96 34.69 -6.28
CA GLN A 29 -14.04 33.90 -5.46
C GLN A 29 -12.72 34.66 -5.22
N ARG A 30 -12.17 35.31 -6.26
CA ARG A 30 -10.95 36.12 -6.14
C ARG A 30 -11.11 37.34 -5.24
N ARG A 31 -12.33 37.86 -5.08
CA ARG A 31 -12.58 39.00 -4.16
C ARG A 31 -12.76 38.54 -2.71
N GLY A 32 -13.23 37.31 -2.49
CA GLY A 32 -13.38 36.74 -1.14
C GLY A 32 -14.41 37.44 -0.25
N VAL A 33 -15.36 38.20 -0.85
CA VAL A 33 -16.31 39.05 -0.07
C VAL A 33 -17.75 38.63 -0.26
N VAL A 34 -18.00 37.50 -0.95
CA VAL A 34 -19.35 37.00 -1.27
C VAL A 34 -19.50 35.58 -0.77
N GLU A 35 -20.57 35.33 -0.04
CA GLU A 35 -21.04 33.99 0.32
C GLU A 35 -22.22 33.62 -0.60
N LEU A 36 -22.12 32.42 -1.23
CA LEU A 36 -23.19 31.90 -2.10
C LEU A 36 -24.15 31.04 -1.30
N GLN A 37 -25.44 31.41 -1.34
CA GLN A 37 -26.52 30.63 -0.78
C GLN A 37 -27.09 29.65 -1.81
N ASN A 38 -27.63 28.53 -1.37
CA ASN A 38 -28.39 27.63 -2.21
C ASN A 38 -29.73 28.30 -2.58
N ILE A 39 -30.10 28.27 -3.86
CA ILE A 39 -31.41 28.65 -4.31
C ILE A 39 -32.24 27.37 -4.41
N GLU A 40 -33.33 27.32 -3.65
CA GLU A 40 -34.34 26.24 -3.71
C GLU A 40 -35.52 26.74 -4.48
N ASP A 41 -35.51 26.58 -5.82
CA ASP A 41 -36.60 26.91 -6.71
C ASP A 41 -36.79 25.72 -7.65
N GLU A 42 -38.00 25.16 -7.64
CA GLU A 42 -38.38 23.98 -8.46
C GLU A 42 -38.27 24.22 -9.96
N ASN A 43 -38.34 25.49 -10.41
CA ASN A 43 -38.21 25.87 -11.80
C ASN A 43 -36.77 26.01 -12.29
N LEU A 44 -35.77 25.90 -11.37
CA LEU A 44 -34.35 26.05 -11.68
C LEU A 44 -33.64 24.70 -11.63
N MET A 45 -32.89 24.40 -12.67
CA MET A 45 -32.05 23.23 -12.72
C MET A 45 -30.74 23.48 -11.96
N LYS A 46 -30.06 22.40 -11.51
CA LYS A 46 -28.73 22.45 -10.96
C LYS A 46 -27.71 21.92 -11.96
N LEU A 47 -26.55 22.57 -12.01
CA LEU A 47 -25.46 22.08 -12.87
C LEU A 47 -24.80 20.82 -12.24
N ASN A 48 -24.65 19.79 -13.08
CA ASN A 48 -23.94 18.58 -12.62
C ASN A 48 -22.43 18.82 -12.63
N THR A 49 -21.85 19.04 -11.46
CA THR A 49 -20.42 19.26 -11.26
C THR A 49 -19.73 18.12 -10.52
N ALA A 50 -20.45 17.04 -10.22
CA ALA A 50 -19.97 15.95 -9.37
C ALA A 50 -18.68 15.30 -9.89
N ALA A 51 -18.60 15.04 -11.19
CA ALA A 51 -17.41 14.46 -11.81
C ALA A 51 -16.16 15.36 -11.66
N SER A 52 -16.33 16.68 -11.91
CA SER A 52 -15.23 17.64 -11.77
C SER A 52 -14.78 17.78 -10.32
N ILE A 53 -15.73 17.85 -9.37
CA ILE A 53 -15.41 17.92 -7.93
C ILE A 53 -14.62 16.67 -7.51
N SER A 54 -15.08 15.48 -7.90
CA SER A 54 -14.39 14.21 -7.60
C SER A 54 -12.97 14.16 -8.20
N GLN A 55 -12.81 14.65 -9.43
CA GLN A 55 -11.51 14.70 -10.09
C GLN A 55 -10.52 15.62 -9.33
N PHE A 56 -10.96 16.81 -8.94
CA PHE A 56 -10.11 17.74 -8.19
C PHE A 56 -9.79 17.22 -6.79
N GLU A 57 -10.75 16.56 -6.12
CA GLU A 57 -10.50 15.93 -4.82
C GLU A 57 -9.45 14.83 -4.91
N LYS A 58 -9.53 13.96 -5.93
CA LYS A 58 -8.52 12.92 -6.17
C LYS A 58 -7.13 13.53 -6.43
N ALA A 59 -7.06 14.56 -7.26
CA ALA A 59 -5.78 15.23 -7.56
C ALA A 59 -5.19 15.88 -6.30
N ARG A 60 -6.02 16.57 -5.51
CA ARG A 60 -5.62 17.14 -4.22
C ARG A 60 -5.13 16.06 -3.25
N SER A 61 -5.89 14.99 -3.09
CA SER A 61 -5.52 13.86 -2.23
C SER A 61 -4.17 13.25 -2.64
N THR A 62 -3.92 13.10 -3.94
CA THR A 62 -2.65 12.62 -4.47
C THR A 62 -1.48 13.53 -4.07
N ALA A 63 -1.62 14.85 -4.21
CA ALA A 63 -0.60 15.81 -3.82
C ALA A 63 -0.36 15.82 -2.29
N VAL A 64 -1.43 15.77 -1.49
CA VAL A 64 -1.34 15.69 -0.02
C VAL A 64 -0.69 14.38 0.44
N SER A 65 -1.02 13.26 -0.19
CA SER A 65 -0.36 11.97 0.08
C SER A 65 1.15 12.06 -0.18
N ALA A 66 1.54 12.62 -1.33
CA ALA A 66 2.96 12.80 -1.65
C ALA A 66 3.69 13.72 -0.64
N LEU A 67 3.03 14.78 -0.15
CA LEU A 67 3.56 15.64 0.92
C LEU A 67 3.75 14.85 2.22
N THR A 68 2.82 13.99 2.58
CA THR A 68 2.92 13.13 3.77
C THR A 68 4.11 12.19 3.67
N VAL A 69 4.32 11.59 2.49
CA VAL A 69 5.51 10.76 2.21
C VAL A 69 6.78 11.59 2.36
N LEU A 70 6.88 12.75 1.73
CA LEU A 70 8.06 13.61 1.84
C LEU A 70 8.33 14.06 3.28
N ASN A 71 7.30 14.32 4.08
CA ASN A 71 7.47 14.67 5.49
C ASN A 71 8.09 13.54 6.30
N ARG A 72 7.80 12.28 5.94
CA ARG A 72 8.38 11.09 6.59
C ARG A 72 9.86 10.90 6.24
N TYR A 73 10.21 11.04 4.96
CA TYR A 73 11.59 10.76 4.49
C TYR A 73 12.49 11.99 4.48
N CYS A 74 11.93 13.18 4.43
CA CYS A 74 12.63 14.46 4.40
C CYS A 74 11.98 15.46 5.38
N PRO A 75 12.05 15.24 6.71
CA PRO A 75 11.44 16.15 7.68
C PRO A 75 12.03 17.56 7.55
N LYS A 76 11.19 18.58 7.71
CA LYS A 76 11.64 19.99 7.73
C LYS A 76 12.60 20.21 8.90
N LYS A 77 13.76 20.78 8.65
CA LYS A 77 14.78 21.06 9.68
C LYS A 77 14.39 22.13 10.68
N SER A 78 13.29 22.86 10.51
CA SER A 78 12.88 23.99 11.34
C SER A 78 11.37 23.99 11.60
N ALA A 79 10.96 23.32 12.67
CA ALA A 79 9.57 23.37 13.15
C ALA A 79 9.14 24.75 13.72
N LEU A 80 10.09 25.59 14.15
CA LEU A 80 9.81 26.89 14.78
C LEU A 80 9.35 27.98 13.80
N LYS A 81 9.79 27.92 12.53
CA LYS A 81 9.34 28.87 11.49
C LYS A 81 7.92 28.57 10.98
N ASP A 82 7.48 27.33 11.05
CA ASP A 82 6.14 26.92 10.58
C ASP A 82 5.01 27.33 11.54
N LEU A 83 5.33 27.66 12.80
CA LEU A 83 4.35 28.14 13.80
C LEU A 83 3.96 29.60 13.59
N THR A 84 4.76 30.39 12.90
CA THR A 84 4.56 31.83 12.73
C THR A 84 4.11 32.25 11.33
N PHE A 85 4.23 31.39 10.32
CA PHE A 85 3.83 31.71 8.95
C PHE A 85 2.71 30.80 8.49
N SER A 86 1.50 31.36 8.45
CA SER A 86 0.41 30.85 7.63
C SER A 86 0.86 30.79 6.16
N ARG A 87 0.13 30.03 5.33
CA ARG A 87 0.35 29.82 3.88
C ARG A 87 0.97 31.05 3.19
N ARG A 88 2.00 30.80 2.35
CA ARG A 88 2.65 31.87 1.56
C ARG A 88 1.61 32.58 0.70
N ALA A 89 1.54 33.90 0.80
CA ALA A 89 0.74 34.69 -0.10
C ALA A 89 1.41 34.67 -1.50
N VAL A 90 0.64 34.26 -2.50
CA VAL A 90 1.10 34.20 -3.90
C VAL A 90 0.38 35.25 -4.71
N GLU A 91 1.13 36.10 -5.43
CA GLU A 91 0.54 37.09 -6.30
C GLU A 91 -0.21 36.43 -7.49
N LYS A 92 -1.27 37.08 -7.98
CA LYS A 92 -2.13 36.57 -9.06
C LYS A 92 -1.37 36.16 -10.31
N HIS A 93 -0.36 36.95 -10.69
CA HIS A 93 0.45 36.69 -11.89
C HIS A 93 1.35 35.46 -11.68
N GLU A 94 1.95 35.32 -10.51
CA GLU A 94 2.77 34.18 -10.10
C GLU A 94 1.92 32.90 -10.05
N PHE A 95 0.68 33.00 -9.48
CA PHE A 95 -0.25 31.89 -9.46
C PHE A 95 -0.56 31.35 -10.85
N GLY A 96 -0.82 32.22 -11.85
CA GLY A 96 -1.08 31.80 -13.22
C GLY A 96 0.08 31.05 -13.85
N LYS A 97 1.31 31.59 -13.76
CA LYS A 97 2.53 30.95 -14.27
C LYS A 97 2.83 29.61 -13.60
N THR A 98 2.58 29.52 -12.30
CA THR A 98 2.80 28.28 -11.53
C THR A 98 1.75 27.25 -11.90
N ALA A 99 0.49 27.66 -12.14
CA ALA A 99 -0.58 26.78 -12.58
C ALA A 99 -0.30 26.12 -13.96
N GLU A 100 0.45 26.75 -14.85
CA GLU A 100 0.89 26.15 -16.13
C GLU A 100 1.77 24.92 -15.93
N LYS A 101 2.42 24.78 -14.78
CA LYS A 101 3.30 23.67 -14.42
C LYS A 101 2.59 22.56 -13.61
N ILE A 102 1.27 22.66 -13.44
CA ILE A 102 0.53 21.76 -12.53
C ILE A 102 0.69 20.29 -12.90
N ASP A 103 0.71 19.95 -14.18
CA ASP A 103 0.90 18.57 -14.64
C ASP A 103 2.27 18.01 -14.24
N LYS A 104 3.33 18.84 -14.29
CA LYS A 104 4.66 18.47 -13.82
C LYS A 104 4.65 18.18 -12.32
N TYR A 105 3.96 19.00 -11.54
CA TYR A 105 3.86 18.81 -10.10
C TYR A 105 3.09 17.53 -9.76
N MET A 106 2.00 17.27 -10.49
CA MET A 106 1.23 16.05 -10.32
C MET A 106 2.01 14.80 -10.72
N ASN A 107 2.80 14.85 -11.81
CA ASN A 107 3.68 13.74 -12.17
C ASN A 107 4.70 13.44 -11.06
N THR A 108 5.25 14.48 -10.43
CA THR A 108 6.13 14.33 -9.26
C THR A 108 5.39 13.69 -8.09
N ALA A 109 4.13 14.10 -7.80
CA ALA A 109 3.30 13.49 -6.76
C ALA A 109 3.05 12.00 -7.02
N TYR A 110 2.71 11.64 -8.26
CA TYR A 110 2.52 10.23 -8.65
C TYR A 110 3.79 9.42 -8.48
N ARG A 111 4.96 9.97 -8.86
CA ARG A 111 6.25 9.29 -8.69
C ARG A 111 6.56 9.02 -7.23
N ILE A 112 6.39 10.02 -6.36
CA ILE A 112 6.62 9.90 -4.91
C ILE A 112 5.71 8.82 -4.31
N ASN A 113 4.41 8.85 -4.63
CA ASN A 113 3.45 7.86 -4.13
C ASN A 113 3.74 6.45 -4.68
N ALA A 114 4.22 6.33 -5.91
CA ALA A 114 4.63 5.05 -6.49
C ALA A 114 5.86 4.46 -5.80
N LEU A 115 6.83 5.29 -5.44
CA LEU A 115 8.02 4.86 -4.69
C LEU A 115 7.65 4.36 -3.29
N GLU A 116 6.77 5.07 -2.57
CA GLU A 116 6.30 4.64 -1.25
C GLU A 116 5.55 3.31 -1.33
N ARG A 117 4.67 3.14 -2.34
CA ARG A 117 3.99 1.86 -2.56
C ARG A 117 5.00 0.74 -2.81
N LYS A 118 6.02 0.97 -3.64
CA LYS A 118 7.07 -0.01 -3.93
C LYS A 118 7.86 -0.42 -2.68
N ILE A 119 8.13 0.54 -1.78
CA ILE A 119 8.75 0.26 -0.48
C ILE A 119 7.83 -0.64 0.36
N GLY A 120 6.53 -0.34 0.42
CA GLY A 120 5.55 -1.14 1.15
C GLY A 120 5.42 -2.57 0.61
N GLU A 121 5.37 -2.73 -0.71
CA GLU A 121 5.36 -4.04 -1.40
C GLU A 121 6.63 -4.84 -1.07
N SER A 122 7.81 -4.21 -1.17
CA SER A 122 9.09 -4.85 -0.84
C SER A 122 9.17 -5.29 0.62
N LEU A 123 8.68 -4.49 1.57
CA LEU A 123 8.61 -4.87 2.99
C LEU A 123 7.73 -6.10 3.22
N THR A 124 6.58 -6.15 2.55
CA THR A 124 5.66 -7.29 2.61
C THR A 124 6.33 -8.56 2.07
N ASP A 125 7.02 -8.46 0.94
CA ASP A 125 7.69 -9.61 0.34
C ASP A 125 8.91 -10.08 1.15
N ILE A 126 9.68 -9.17 1.75
CA ILE A 126 10.75 -9.52 2.70
C ILE A 126 10.17 -10.28 3.91
N SER A 127 9.01 -9.83 4.42
CA SER A 127 8.34 -10.52 5.53
C SER A 127 7.93 -11.94 5.14
N LYS A 128 7.37 -12.14 3.93
CA LYS A 128 7.05 -13.48 3.40
C LYS A 128 8.30 -14.35 3.28
N CYS A 129 9.40 -13.81 2.73
CA CYS A 129 10.66 -14.54 2.66
C CYS A 129 11.13 -15.00 4.05
N LYS A 130 11.07 -14.12 5.05
CA LYS A 130 11.45 -14.45 6.42
C LYS A 130 10.58 -15.56 7.02
N VAL A 131 9.27 -15.44 6.92
CA VAL A 131 8.34 -16.46 7.41
C VAL A 131 8.61 -17.81 6.75
N ARG A 132 8.87 -17.82 5.44
CA ARG A 132 9.21 -19.06 4.72
C ARG A 132 10.55 -19.63 5.16
N MET A 133 11.59 -18.81 5.29
CA MET A 133 12.88 -19.27 5.81
C MET A 133 12.75 -19.84 7.23
N ASP A 134 11.94 -19.21 8.09
CA ASP A 134 11.70 -19.73 9.44
C ASP A 134 11.00 -21.09 9.41
N SER A 135 10.06 -21.32 8.49
CA SER A 135 9.39 -22.62 8.31
C SER A 135 10.31 -23.72 7.75
N LEU A 136 11.38 -23.32 7.05
CA LEU A 136 12.37 -24.26 6.51
C LEU A 136 13.50 -24.62 7.50
N LYS A 137 13.68 -23.83 8.57
CA LYS A 137 14.75 -24.06 9.56
C LYS A 137 14.85 -25.50 10.07
N PRO A 138 13.76 -26.18 10.49
CA PRO A 138 13.82 -27.54 10.96
C PRO A 138 14.25 -28.54 9.88
N TRP A 139 14.12 -28.16 8.62
CA TRP A 139 14.36 -29.00 7.45
C TRP A 139 15.73 -28.79 6.81
N LEU A 140 16.60 -27.91 7.33
CA LEU A 140 17.86 -27.56 6.66
C LEU A 140 18.83 -28.74 6.49
N ALA A 141 18.72 -29.78 7.32
CA ALA A 141 19.53 -30.97 7.21
C ALA A 141 19.01 -31.97 6.16
N LEU A 142 17.80 -31.73 5.60
CA LEU A 142 17.23 -32.57 4.55
C LEU A 142 17.92 -32.27 3.22
N ASP A 143 18.56 -33.28 2.62
CA ASP A 143 19.35 -33.17 1.39
C ASP A 143 18.54 -33.50 0.12
N ILE A 144 17.22 -33.78 0.27
CA ILE A 144 16.29 -34.03 -0.81
C ILE A 144 15.15 -32.99 -0.81
N PRO A 145 14.49 -32.74 -1.94
CA PRO A 145 13.30 -31.90 -1.99
C PRO A 145 12.17 -32.45 -1.13
N GLN A 146 11.45 -31.58 -0.41
CA GLN A 146 10.33 -32.00 0.43
C GLN A 146 9.17 -32.61 -0.35
N ASN A 147 9.05 -32.35 -1.64
CA ASN A 147 8.06 -32.96 -2.53
C ASN A 147 8.53 -34.31 -3.13
N PHE A 148 9.69 -34.82 -2.71
CA PHE A 148 10.20 -36.11 -3.19
C PHE A 148 9.29 -37.23 -2.71
N GLY A 149 8.58 -37.87 -3.63
CA GLY A 149 7.65 -38.96 -3.33
C GLY A 149 8.26 -40.38 -3.46
N GLY A 150 9.59 -40.47 -3.60
CA GLY A 150 10.30 -41.73 -3.73
C GLY A 150 10.71 -42.09 -5.17
N THR A 151 11.02 -43.36 -5.38
CA THR A 151 11.45 -43.94 -6.67
C THR A 151 10.41 -44.91 -7.23
N ARG A 152 10.76 -45.67 -8.26
CA ARG A 152 9.87 -46.69 -8.85
C ARG A 152 9.48 -47.77 -7.83
N SER A 153 10.37 -48.20 -6.94
CA SER A 153 10.15 -49.26 -5.95
C SER A 153 9.98 -48.76 -4.52
N THR A 154 10.43 -47.56 -4.23
CA THR A 154 10.42 -46.97 -2.87
C THR A 154 9.44 -45.79 -2.81
N ALA A 155 8.62 -45.74 -1.78
CA ALA A 155 7.84 -44.57 -1.42
C ALA A 155 8.60 -43.75 -0.37
N CYS A 156 8.45 -42.39 -0.43
CA CYS A 156 9.00 -41.48 0.56
C CYS A 156 7.89 -40.59 1.09
N PHE A 157 7.82 -40.45 2.40
CA PHE A 157 6.91 -39.54 3.08
C PHE A 157 7.73 -38.57 3.93
N ILE A 158 7.56 -37.28 3.73
CA ILE A 158 8.24 -36.22 4.47
C ILE A 158 7.19 -35.45 5.27
N GLY A 159 7.42 -35.37 6.58
CA GLY A 159 6.44 -34.71 7.45
C GLY A 159 6.87 -34.69 8.90
N THR A 160 5.94 -34.34 9.76
CA THR A 160 6.12 -34.19 11.19
C THR A 160 5.30 -35.22 11.95
N VAL A 161 5.85 -35.74 13.04
CA VAL A 161 5.12 -36.52 14.03
C VAL A 161 5.09 -35.78 15.37
N ARG A 162 4.06 -36.01 16.15
CA ARG A 162 3.89 -35.35 17.46
C ARG A 162 4.70 -36.12 18.51
N GLY A 163 5.56 -35.39 19.23
CA GLY A 163 6.42 -35.95 20.28
C GLY A 163 7.87 -36.01 19.86
N PHE A 164 8.71 -36.44 20.80
CA PHE A 164 10.15 -36.63 20.59
C PHE A 164 10.44 -38.11 20.26
N TYR A 165 10.98 -38.34 19.06
CA TYR A 165 11.38 -39.67 18.62
C TYR A 165 12.78 -39.65 18.06
N THR A 166 13.49 -40.78 18.23
CA THR A 166 14.77 -41.04 17.57
C THR A 166 14.56 -42.00 16.39
N ALA A 167 15.48 -42.03 15.44
CA ALA A 167 15.40 -42.94 14.30
C ALA A 167 15.38 -44.40 14.79
N ASP A 168 16.15 -44.76 15.82
CA ASP A 168 16.23 -46.12 16.36
C ASP A 168 14.88 -46.57 16.95
N THR A 169 14.19 -45.70 17.69
CA THR A 169 12.89 -46.06 18.27
C THR A 169 11.87 -46.30 17.18
N LEU A 170 11.79 -45.41 16.18
CA LEU A 170 10.86 -45.56 15.07
C LEU A 170 11.14 -46.79 14.20
N ASN A 171 12.43 -47.04 13.91
CA ASN A 171 12.83 -48.23 13.14
C ASN A 171 12.44 -49.54 13.87
N ALA A 172 12.63 -49.59 15.20
CA ALA A 172 12.23 -50.75 16.00
C ALA A 172 10.71 -50.96 16.01
N ASP A 173 9.92 -49.93 16.12
CA ASP A 173 8.45 -49.98 16.14
C ASP A 173 7.86 -50.48 14.81
N PHE A 174 8.51 -50.18 13.68
CA PHE A 174 8.07 -50.55 12.34
C PHE A 174 8.67 -51.89 11.82
N HIS A 175 9.50 -52.54 12.63
CA HIS A 175 10.02 -53.90 12.36
C HIS A 175 10.63 -54.03 10.96
N ASP A 176 11.53 -53.13 10.55
CA ASP A 176 12.22 -53.06 9.27
C ASP A 176 11.32 -52.89 8.03
N ARG A 177 10.02 -52.55 8.20
CA ARG A 177 9.12 -52.26 7.08
C ARG A 177 9.31 -50.88 6.49
N ALA A 178 9.89 -49.96 7.27
CA ALA A 178 10.24 -48.60 6.88
C ALA A 178 11.55 -48.20 7.53
N VAL A 179 12.26 -47.30 6.87
CA VAL A 179 13.47 -46.64 7.40
C VAL A 179 13.14 -45.21 7.66
N PHE A 180 13.47 -44.76 8.87
CA PHE A 180 13.21 -43.41 9.35
C PHE A 180 14.51 -42.63 9.44
N GLU A 181 14.51 -41.45 8.84
CA GLU A 181 15.54 -40.45 9.00
C GLU A 181 14.96 -39.25 9.76
N VAL A 182 15.45 -39.00 10.96
CA VAL A 182 15.04 -37.85 11.77
C VAL A 182 15.89 -36.66 11.37
N ILE A 183 15.23 -35.65 10.81
CA ILE A 183 15.86 -34.43 10.32
C ILE A 183 16.07 -33.44 11.47
N HIS A 184 15.03 -33.27 12.31
CA HIS A 184 15.07 -32.43 13.48
C HIS A 184 14.08 -32.95 14.52
N ALA A 185 14.45 -32.90 15.81
CA ALA A 185 13.58 -33.37 16.88
C ALA A 185 13.56 -32.34 18.03
N GLU A 186 12.36 -31.92 18.39
CA GLU A 186 12.06 -31.12 19.54
C GLU A 186 11.17 -31.88 20.52
N LYS A 187 10.96 -31.34 21.71
CA LYS A 187 10.21 -31.99 22.80
C LYS A 187 8.80 -32.43 22.38
N ASP A 188 8.15 -31.65 21.55
CA ASP A 188 6.74 -31.82 21.17
C ASP A 188 6.55 -32.23 19.69
N ARG A 189 7.63 -32.30 18.91
CA ARG A 189 7.57 -32.50 17.47
C ARG A 189 8.87 -33.07 16.92
N THR A 190 8.76 -34.01 16.01
CA THR A 190 9.90 -34.57 15.26
C THR A 190 9.63 -34.44 13.76
N GLU A 191 10.53 -33.80 13.01
CA GLU A 191 10.58 -33.74 11.56
C GLU A 191 11.37 -34.92 11.04
N LEU A 192 10.78 -35.65 10.09
CA LEU A 192 11.39 -36.89 9.57
C LEU A 192 11.07 -37.15 8.10
N ALA A 193 11.93 -37.94 7.48
CA ALA A 193 11.68 -38.60 6.20
C ALA A 193 11.52 -40.10 6.42
N VAL A 194 10.51 -40.70 5.81
CA VAL A 194 10.19 -42.12 5.93
C VAL A 194 10.31 -42.78 4.56
N PHE A 195 11.09 -43.79 4.47
CA PHE A 195 11.31 -44.56 3.27
C PHE A 195 10.76 -46.00 3.46
N CYS A 196 9.92 -46.47 2.56
CA CYS A 196 9.43 -47.84 2.60
C CYS A 196 9.26 -48.42 1.19
N HIS A 197 9.13 -49.75 1.10
CA HIS A 197 8.79 -50.35 -0.18
C HIS A 197 7.37 -49.92 -0.60
N ARG A 198 7.17 -49.64 -1.89
CA ARG A 198 5.92 -49.07 -2.39
C ARG A 198 4.68 -49.95 -2.10
N THR A 199 4.86 -51.25 -1.99
CA THR A 199 3.75 -52.17 -1.63
C THR A 199 3.31 -52.04 -0.19
N ALA A 200 4.16 -51.55 0.69
CA ALA A 200 3.86 -51.32 2.11
C ALA A 200 3.46 -49.86 2.42
N ALA A 201 3.48 -48.99 1.42
CA ALA A 201 3.33 -47.54 1.59
C ALA A 201 2.01 -47.15 2.29
N ASP A 202 0.88 -47.74 1.91
CA ASP A 202 -0.43 -47.45 2.47
C ASP A 202 -0.53 -47.90 3.92
N GLU A 203 0.01 -49.05 4.28
CA GLU A 203 0.03 -49.59 5.64
C GLU A 203 0.92 -48.71 6.55
N VAL A 204 2.13 -48.39 6.07
CA VAL A 204 3.07 -47.53 6.79
C VAL A 204 2.46 -46.13 7.04
N LEU A 205 1.88 -45.51 6.02
CA LEU A 205 1.27 -44.18 6.12
C LEU A 205 0.06 -44.20 7.05
N LYS A 206 -0.76 -45.24 7.02
CA LYS A 206 -1.90 -45.43 7.91
C LYS A 206 -1.43 -45.52 9.37
N ASN A 207 -0.43 -46.36 9.66
CA ASN A 207 0.14 -46.51 10.99
C ASN A 207 0.73 -45.16 11.52
N LEU A 208 1.47 -44.45 10.67
CA LEU A 208 2.03 -43.12 11.00
C LEU A 208 0.94 -42.14 11.40
N ARG A 209 -0.18 -42.10 10.68
CA ARG A 209 -1.30 -41.18 10.99
C ARG A 209 -2.05 -41.56 12.25
N GLU A 210 -2.32 -42.87 12.46
CA GLU A 210 -3.13 -43.35 13.57
C GLU A 210 -2.38 -43.33 14.90
N ASN A 211 -1.08 -43.65 14.91
CA ASN A 211 -0.32 -43.86 16.13
C ASN A 211 0.70 -42.73 16.45
N TYR A 212 1.06 -41.88 15.45
CA TYR A 212 2.10 -40.88 15.61
C TYR A 212 1.64 -39.47 15.22
N ASP A 213 0.36 -39.27 14.91
CA ASP A 213 -0.19 -37.99 14.44
C ASP A 213 0.63 -37.40 13.27
N PHE A 214 1.03 -38.24 12.33
CA PHE A 214 1.83 -37.81 11.19
C PHE A 214 1.09 -36.82 10.32
N THR A 215 1.74 -35.70 10.06
CA THR A 215 1.25 -34.65 9.15
C THR A 215 2.32 -34.39 8.07
N ALA A 216 1.95 -34.59 6.81
CA ALA A 216 2.83 -34.27 5.68
C ALA A 216 3.08 -32.77 5.60
N VAL A 217 4.23 -32.35 5.03
CA VAL A 217 4.56 -30.95 4.78
C VAL A 217 3.46 -30.31 3.93
N SER A 218 2.88 -29.20 4.41
CA SER A 218 1.74 -28.54 3.75
C SER A 218 2.12 -27.76 2.49
N ASP A 219 3.35 -27.25 2.42
CA ASP A 219 3.88 -26.47 1.28
C ASP A 219 5.31 -26.97 0.97
N PRO A 220 5.41 -28.16 0.31
CA PRO A 220 6.71 -28.80 0.09
C PRO A 220 7.51 -28.08 -0.98
N THR A 221 8.80 -27.87 -0.71
CA THR A 221 9.74 -27.32 -1.69
C THR A 221 10.11 -28.34 -2.78
N SER A 222 10.34 -27.85 -3.99
CA SER A 222 10.79 -28.65 -5.15
C SER A 222 12.32 -28.69 -5.31
N VAL A 223 13.04 -27.95 -4.46
CA VAL A 223 14.49 -27.97 -4.31
C VAL A 223 14.82 -28.34 -2.87
N THR A 224 16.09 -28.50 -2.52
CA THR A 224 16.42 -28.77 -1.12
C THR A 224 16.07 -27.56 -0.23
N PRO A 225 15.69 -27.75 1.03
CA PRO A 225 15.37 -26.65 1.95
C PRO A 225 16.52 -25.65 2.12
N ASP A 226 17.76 -26.09 2.07
CA ASP A 226 18.95 -25.24 2.12
C ASP A 226 19.06 -24.35 0.87
N GLU A 227 18.85 -24.91 -0.32
CA GLU A 227 18.84 -24.14 -1.59
C GLU A 227 17.72 -23.11 -1.62
N GLU A 228 16.50 -23.47 -1.19
CA GLU A 228 15.38 -22.54 -1.12
C GLU A 228 15.67 -21.40 -0.11
N THR A 229 16.25 -21.76 1.05
CA THR A 229 16.60 -20.76 2.07
C THR A 229 17.65 -19.78 1.56
N LYS A 230 18.68 -20.24 0.84
CA LYS A 230 19.68 -19.38 0.20
C LYS A 230 19.06 -18.46 -0.85
N ALA A 231 18.19 -18.98 -1.72
CA ALA A 231 17.49 -18.20 -2.73
C ALA A 231 16.57 -17.14 -2.12
N LEU A 232 15.87 -17.46 -1.02
CA LEU A 232 15.03 -16.53 -0.28
C LEU A 232 15.87 -15.43 0.40
N ALA A 233 17.03 -15.77 0.94
CA ALA A 233 17.94 -14.79 1.55
C ALA A 233 18.50 -13.81 0.50
N GLU A 234 18.89 -14.31 -0.68
CA GLU A 234 19.32 -13.47 -1.81
C GLU A 234 18.21 -12.55 -2.29
N LYS A 235 16.99 -13.07 -2.43
CA LYS A 235 15.80 -12.31 -2.79
C LYS A 235 15.52 -11.20 -1.76
N ALA A 236 15.56 -11.51 -0.48
CA ALA A 236 15.37 -10.52 0.59
C ALA A 236 16.46 -9.44 0.57
N ALA A 237 17.70 -9.80 0.31
CA ALA A 237 18.82 -8.86 0.16
C ALA A 237 18.63 -7.92 -1.06
N ALA A 238 18.17 -8.45 -2.20
CA ALA A 238 17.88 -7.66 -3.40
C ALA A 238 16.72 -6.67 -3.16
N LEU A 239 15.66 -7.10 -2.48
CA LEU A 239 14.52 -6.25 -2.10
C LEU A 239 14.95 -5.14 -1.13
N ASN A 240 15.83 -5.43 -0.17
CA ASN A 240 16.38 -4.41 0.73
C ASN A 240 17.19 -3.35 -0.03
N ARG A 241 18.04 -3.75 -1.00
CA ARG A 241 18.77 -2.80 -1.86
C ARG A 241 17.80 -1.93 -2.66
N GLN A 242 16.77 -2.53 -3.24
CA GLN A 242 15.74 -1.81 -3.99
C GLN A 242 15.00 -0.78 -3.11
N MET A 243 14.68 -1.12 -1.87
CA MET A 243 14.10 -0.17 -0.92
C MET A 243 15.02 1.01 -0.62
N GLU A 244 16.30 0.75 -0.40
CA GLU A 244 17.28 1.83 -0.16
C GLU A 244 17.41 2.77 -1.38
N ASP A 245 17.38 2.24 -2.58
CA ASP A 245 17.39 3.06 -3.80
C ASP A 245 16.12 3.90 -3.93
N CYS A 246 14.93 3.32 -3.62
CA CYS A 246 13.68 4.07 -3.56
C CYS A 246 13.72 5.18 -2.49
N ARG A 247 14.31 4.92 -1.32
CA ARG A 247 14.48 5.93 -0.26
C ARG A 247 15.40 7.08 -0.69
N LYS A 248 16.52 6.77 -1.34
CA LYS A 248 17.43 7.79 -1.89
C LYS A 248 16.73 8.64 -2.94
N GLU A 249 15.95 8.01 -3.84
CA GLU A 249 15.17 8.74 -4.84
C GLU A 249 14.13 9.64 -4.17
N LEU A 250 13.39 9.16 -3.15
CA LEU A 250 12.46 9.98 -2.38
C LEU A 250 13.15 11.20 -1.75
N GLN A 251 14.34 11.01 -1.19
CA GLN A 251 15.11 12.13 -0.62
C GLN A 251 15.51 13.17 -1.68
N SER A 252 15.70 12.78 -2.93
CA SER A 252 16.01 13.74 -4.01
C SER A 252 14.86 14.72 -4.30
N PHE A 253 13.62 14.35 -3.97
CA PHE A 253 12.42 15.19 -4.14
C PHE A 253 12.23 16.24 -3.03
N TYR A 254 13.18 16.45 -2.12
CA TYR A 254 13.02 17.41 -1.01
C TYR A 254 12.63 18.82 -1.44
N ARG A 255 13.09 19.26 -2.65
CA ARG A 255 12.75 20.58 -3.23
C ARG A 255 11.34 20.66 -3.81
N ALA A 256 10.69 19.53 -4.09
CA ALA A 256 9.35 19.50 -4.69
C ALA A 256 8.23 19.84 -3.70
N ARG A 257 8.54 20.04 -2.43
CA ARG A 257 7.55 20.31 -1.38
C ARG A 257 6.68 21.52 -1.69
N GLU A 258 7.27 22.66 -2.00
CA GLU A 258 6.53 23.90 -2.32
C GLU A 258 5.62 23.71 -3.54
N ASP A 259 6.10 23.00 -4.56
CA ASP A 259 5.36 22.68 -5.78
C ASP A 259 4.13 21.81 -5.45
N LEU A 260 4.28 20.85 -4.54
CA LEU A 260 3.18 19.95 -4.11
C LEU A 260 2.19 20.67 -3.18
N GLU A 261 2.65 21.54 -2.30
CA GLU A 261 1.80 22.41 -1.48
C GLU A 261 0.95 23.31 -2.41
N PHE A 262 1.58 23.92 -3.41
CA PHE A 262 0.85 24.68 -4.44
C PHE A 262 -0.17 23.82 -5.19
N ALA A 263 0.19 22.63 -5.61
CA ALA A 263 -0.72 21.72 -6.32
C ALA A 263 -1.94 21.37 -5.47
N ALA A 264 -1.75 21.07 -4.19
CA ALA A 264 -2.83 20.76 -3.26
C ALA A 264 -3.79 21.96 -3.10
N ASP A 265 -3.27 23.18 -2.95
CA ASP A 265 -4.07 24.40 -2.83
C ASP A 265 -4.75 24.78 -4.16
N TYR A 266 -4.07 24.59 -5.28
CA TYR A 266 -4.65 24.79 -6.62
C TYR A 266 -5.90 23.94 -6.83
N PHE A 267 -5.83 22.65 -6.51
CA PHE A 267 -6.98 21.76 -6.67
C PHE A 267 -8.06 22.01 -5.61
N ALA A 268 -7.71 22.47 -4.41
CA ALA A 268 -8.69 22.93 -3.41
C ALA A 268 -9.51 24.11 -3.95
N ILE A 269 -8.85 25.13 -4.49
CA ILE A 269 -9.51 26.30 -5.10
C ILE A 269 -10.39 25.88 -6.30
N ARG A 270 -9.92 24.96 -7.13
CA ARG A 270 -10.72 24.43 -8.24
C ARG A 270 -11.95 23.69 -7.75
N LYS A 271 -11.84 22.86 -6.73
CA LYS A 271 -12.96 22.17 -6.11
C LYS A 271 -14.00 23.16 -5.57
N GLU A 272 -13.57 24.14 -4.76
CA GLU A 272 -14.44 25.19 -4.21
C GLU A 272 -15.20 25.94 -5.30
N LYS A 273 -14.53 26.27 -6.42
CA LYS A 273 -15.18 26.88 -7.57
C LYS A 273 -16.33 26.04 -8.13
N TYR A 274 -16.14 24.74 -8.27
CA TYR A 274 -17.17 23.84 -8.81
C TYR A 274 -18.26 23.53 -7.78
N GLU A 275 -17.95 23.54 -6.49
CA GLU A 275 -18.93 23.51 -5.41
C GLU A 275 -19.81 24.77 -5.41
N ALA A 276 -19.21 25.95 -5.65
CA ALA A 276 -19.93 27.20 -5.84
C ALA A 276 -20.86 27.15 -7.07
N ILE A 277 -20.36 26.65 -8.20
CA ILE A 277 -21.16 26.48 -9.43
C ILE A 277 -22.35 25.54 -9.18
N LYS A 278 -22.20 24.50 -8.36
CA LYS A 278 -23.30 23.57 -7.99
C LYS A 278 -24.45 24.27 -7.27
N LYS A 279 -24.18 25.37 -6.54
CA LYS A 279 -25.19 26.12 -5.80
C LYS A 279 -26.06 27.00 -6.69
N LEU A 280 -25.60 27.31 -7.91
CA LEU A 280 -26.35 28.16 -8.82
C LEU A 280 -27.65 27.50 -9.27
N GLY A 281 -28.72 28.28 -9.34
CA GLY A 281 -29.92 27.95 -10.06
C GLY A 281 -29.76 28.29 -11.54
N VAL A 282 -30.07 27.39 -12.48
CA VAL A 282 -29.84 27.61 -13.90
C VAL A 282 -31.08 27.33 -14.72
N THR A 283 -31.24 28.10 -15.80
CA THR A 283 -32.15 27.82 -16.91
C THR A 283 -31.35 27.43 -18.15
N ASN A 284 -31.98 27.24 -19.28
CA ASN A 284 -31.29 26.93 -20.54
C ASN A 284 -30.30 28.03 -20.99
N LYS A 285 -30.44 29.27 -20.55
CA LYS A 285 -29.62 30.42 -21.02
C LYS A 285 -29.01 31.26 -19.90
N THR A 286 -29.58 31.23 -18.70
CA THR A 286 -29.20 32.10 -17.57
C THR A 286 -28.92 31.33 -16.33
N PHE A 287 -28.25 31.97 -15.37
CA PHE A 287 -28.05 31.49 -14.00
C PHE A 287 -28.35 32.61 -13.00
N ILE A 288 -28.72 32.23 -11.78
CA ILE A 288 -28.88 33.07 -10.60
C ILE A 288 -28.07 32.50 -9.47
#